data_580a4ae82532977df6be454b1eef00bf
#
_entry.id   580a4ae82532977df6be454b1eef00bf
#
_cell.length_a   1.000
_cell.length_b   1.000
_cell.length_c   1.000
_cell.angle_alpha   90.00
_cell.angle_beta   90.00
_cell.angle_gamma   90.00
#
_symmetry.space_group_name_H-M   'P 1'
#
loop_
_entity.id
_entity.type
_entity.pdbx_description
1 polymer ?
#
loop_
_entity_poly.entity_id
_entity_poly.type
_entity_poly.pdbx_seq_one_letter_code
_entity_poly.pdbx_strand_id
1 'polypeptide(L)'
;MSALEECDSIGPEVLIISGAGDTFCAGQDLNERKSQTDFDLEASIRDFFAPLAMKIRQLECVTVASVSGAASGAGASIALLCDIVVASKDARFIQPFLKLGLIPDMGGTWVLPRLIGEARARGAILLGDPINGEEAADWGLIWKAVEKEDLEATVDEIAERICQNSKQACSATKAIMHGSSSCGLEDHFVREAQFQGRLGRSDFYKAAVKRFFEKKRVAND
;
A
#
# COMPACT_ATOMS: atom_id res chain seq x y z
N MET A 1 -14.43 5.35 4.03
CA MET A 1 -15.18 4.67 2.93
C MET A 1 -15.60 5.66 1.84
N SER A 2 -16.35 6.72 2.13
CA SER A 2 -16.84 7.69 1.12
C SER A 2 -15.75 8.24 0.20
N ALA A 3 -14.61 8.66 0.72
CA ALA A 3 -13.48 9.14 -0.11
C ALA A 3 -12.91 8.07 -1.05
N LEU A 4 -12.92 6.79 -0.66
CA LEU A 4 -12.47 5.69 -1.54
C LEU A 4 -13.53 5.34 -2.61
N GLU A 5 -14.81 5.51 -2.30
CA GLU A 5 -15.90 5.36 -3.28
C GLU A 5 -15.89 6.50 -4.30
N GLU A 6 -15.60 7.71 -3.85
CA GLU A 6 -15.38 8.86 -4.73
C GLU A 6 -14.16 8.64 -5.63
N CYS A 7 -13.05 8.13 -5.08
CA CYS A 7 -11.87 7.74 -5.84
C CYS A 7 -12.20 6.74 -6.96
N ASP A 8 -13.00 5.72 -6.68
CA ASP A 8 -13.44 4.76 -7.72
C ASP A 8 -14.26 5.45 -8.83
N SER A 9 -15.14 6.40 -8.47
CA SER A 9 -15.97 7.10 -9.45
C SER A 9 -15.17 8.05 -10.33
N ILE A 10 -14.17 8.73 -9.78
CA ILE A 10 -13.23 9.60 -10.52
C ILE A 10 -12.29 8.76 -11.38
N GLY A 11 -11.86 7.60 -10.87
CA GLY A 11 -10.96 6.68 -11.55
C GLY A 11 -9.58 7.27 -11.83
N PRO A 12 -8.82 7.76 -10.85
CA PRO A 12 -7.48 8.27 -11.06
C PRO A 12 -6.49 7.15 -11.43
N GLU A 13 -5.29 7.50 -11.86
CA GLU A 13 -4.17 6.58 -12.02
C GLU A 13 -3.50 6.26 -10.68
N VAL A 14 -3.41 7.26 -9.80
CA VAL A 14 -2.74 7.18 -8.49
C VAL A 14 -3.61 7.82 -7.43
N LEU A 15 -3.67 7.19 -6.26
CA LEU A 15 -4.23 7.74 -5.03
C LEU A 15 -3.11 7.88 -4.01
N ILE A 16 -2.83 9.11 -3.55
CA ILE A 16 -1.90 9.36 -2.46
C ILE A 16 -2.69 9.44 -1.16
N ILE A 17 -2.26 8.66 -0.15
CA ILE A 17 -2.82 8.68 1.21
C ILE A 17 -1.77 9.27 2.14
N SER A 18 -2.11 10.37 2.80
CA SER A 18 -1.23 11.07 3.75
C SER A 18 -1.99 11.44 5.02
N GLY A 19 -1.26 11.74 6.08
CA GLY A 19 -1.84 12.29 7.32
C GLY A 19 -1.90 13.82 7.29
N ALA A 20 -2.89 14.39 7.97
CA ALA A 20 -2.95 15.82 8.21
C ALA A 20 -2.04 16.19 9.40
N GLY A 21 -1.06 17.07 9.18
CA GLY A 21 -0.11 17.51 10.23
C GLY A 21 1.06 16.57 10.45
N ASP A 22 1.49 16.42 11.71
CA ASP A 22 2.73 15.73 12.07
C ASP A 22 2.60 14.22 12.31
N THR A 23 1.45 13.63 12.01
CA THR A 23 1.16 12.19 12.23
C THR A 23 0.42 11.64 11.02
N PHE A 24 0.85 10.49 10.53
CA PHE A 24 0.13 9.82 9.45
C PHE A 24 -1.22 9.32 9.93
N CYS A 25 -1.24 8.45 10.93
CA CYS A 25 -2.48 7.95 11.53
C CYS A 25 -2.17 7.26 12.87
N ALA A 26 -2.86 7.69 13.93
CA ALA A 26 -2.71 7.11 15.27
C ALA A 26 -3.49 5.80 15.47
N GLY A 27 -4.28 5.38 14.49
CA GLY A 27 -5.16 4.22 14.59
C GLY A 27 -6.55 4.58 15.11
N GLN A 28 -7.18 3.67 15.85
CA GLN A 28 -8.51 3.89 16.38
C GLN A 28 -8.50 4.92 17.51
N ASP A 29 -9.46 5.85 17.49
CA ASP A 29 -9.66 6.79 18.60
C ASP A 29 -10.23 6.05 19.81
N LEU A 30 -9.39 5.86 20.83
CA LEU A 30 -9.79 5.23 22.08
C LEU A 30 -10.74 6.09 22.93
N ASN A 31 -10.90 7.39 22.64
CA ASN A 31 -11.86 8.23 23.34
C ASN A 31 -13.30 7.84 23.00
N GLU A 32 -13.57 7.37 21.79
CA GLU A 32 -14.86 6.85 21.38
C GLU A 32 -15.30 5.65 22.26
N ARG A 33 -14.35 4.93 22.82
CA ARG A 33 -14.60 3.76 23.68
C ARG A 33 -14.91 4.11 25.14
N LYS A 34 -14.53 5.31 25.61
CA LYS A 34 -14.72 5.70 27.03
C LYS A 34 -16.20 5.72 27.46
N SER A 35 -17.11 5.95 26.52
CA SER A 35 -18.54 6.05 26.76
C SER A 35 -19.32 4.77 26.43
N GLN A 36 -18.67 3.74 25.91
CA GLN A 36 -19.32 2.49 25.47
C GLN A 36 -18.89 1.34 26.36
N THR A 37 -19.79 0.86 27.22
CA THR A 37 -19.55 -0.29 28.12
C THR A 37 -19.57 -1.63 27.38
N ASP A 38 -20.23 -1.71 26.21
CA ASP A 38 -20.40 -2.92 25.41
C ASP A 38 -19.93 -2.71 23.95
N PHE A 39 -18.64 -2.39 23.77
CA PHE A 39 -18.08 -2.24 22.43
C PHE A 39 -17.72 -3.61 21.81
N ASP A 40 -18.45 -4.01 20.77
CA ASP A 40 -18.19 -5.23 20.02
C ASP A 40 -17.02 -5.03 19.04
N LEU A 41 -15.82 -5.47 19.48
CA LEU A 41 -14.60 -5.42 18.65
C LEU A 41 -14.71 -6.30 17.41
N GLU A 42 -15.34 -7.46 17.50
CA GLU A 42 -15.52 -8.36 16.36
C GLU A 42 -16.39 -7.73 15.28
N ALA A 43 -17.53 -7.16 15.68
CA ALA A 43 -18.40 -6.42 14.78
C ALA A 43 -17.68 -5.22 14.16
N SER A 44 -16.92 -4.46 14.95
CA SER A 44 -16.15 -3.31 14.45
C SER A 44 -15.15 -3.72 13.37
N ILE A 45 -14.42 -4.83 13.57
CA ILE A 45 -13.48 -5.34 12.58
C ILE A 45 -14.22 -5.85 11.34
N ARG A 46 -15.25 -6.66 11.53
CA ARG A 46 -15.99 -7.28 10.42
C ARG A 46 -16.72 -6.24 9.56
N ASP A 47 -17.36 -5.26 10.18
CA ASP A 47 -18.30 -4.37 9.50
C ASP A 47 -17.66 -3.05 9.02
N PHE A 48 -16.50 -2.67 9.59
CA PHE A 48 -15.84 -1.41 9.24
C PHE A 48 -14.38 -1.58 8.80
N PHE A 49 -13.52 -2.21 9.61
CA PHE A 49 -12.09 -2.24 9.33
C PHE A 49 -11.72 -3.20 8.21
N ALA A 50 -12.30 -4.40 8.18
CA ALA A 50 -12.01 -5.36 7.12
C ALA A 50 -12.51 -4.88 5.75
N PRO A 51 -13.74 -4.32 5.60
CA PRO A 51 -14.17 -3.69 4.36
C PRO A 51 -13.26 -2.55 3.90
N LEU A 52 -12.79 -1.69 4.83
CA LEU A 52 -11.87 -0.61 4.51
C LEU A 52 -10.53 -1.14 3.99
N ALA A 53 -9.94 -2.13 4.67
CA ALA A 53 -8.70 -2.77 4.27
C ALA A 53 -8.81 -3.41 2.88
N MET A 54 -9.90 -4.14 2.63
CA MET A 54 -10.16 -4.75 1.34
C MET A 54 -10.38 -3.72 0.24
N LYS A 55 -11.07 -2.62 0.55
CA LYS A 55 -11.30 -1.53 -0.41
C LYS A 55 -9.99 -0.89 -0.87
N ILE A 56 -9.07 -0.55 0.06
CA ILE A 56 -7.75 0.00 -0.28
C ILE A 56 -7.00 -0.95 -1.22
N ARG A 57 -6.97 -2.24 -0.91
CA ARG A 57 -6.27 -3.24 -1.73
C ARG A 57 -6.90 -3.47 -3.10
N GLN A 58 -8.21 -3.30 -3.23
CA GLN A 58 -8.98 -3.59 -4.45
C GLN A 58 -9.15 -2.39 -5.37
N LEU A 59 -8.73 -1.18 -4.97
CA LEU A 59 -8.75 -0.02 -5.85
C LEU A 59 -7.99 -0.33 -7.14
N GLU A 60 -8.53 0.07 -8.28
CA GLU A 60 -7.88 -0.12 -9.58
C GLU A 60 -6.67 0.81 -9.76
N CYS A 61 -6.69 1.98 -9.14
CA CYS A 61 -5.55 2.89 -9.12
C CYS A 61 -4.41 2.36 -8.25
N VAL A 62 -3.19 2.83 -8.52
CA VAL A 62 -2.04 2.58 -7.63
C VAL A 62 -2.19 3.44 -6.39
N THR A 63 -2.05 2.82 -5.22
CA THR A 63 -2.10 3.52 -3.93
C THR A 63 -0.70 3.79 -3.40
N VAL A 64 -0.42 5.04 -3.05
CA VAL A 64 0.86 5.47 -2.48
C VAL A 64 0.61 6.04 -1.08
N ALA A 65 1.23 5.47 -0.05
CA ALA A 65 1.21 6.05 1.29
C ALA A 65 2.42 6.99 1.45
N SER A 66 2.15 8.24 1.83
CA SER A 66 3.12 9.27 2.22
C SER A 66 3.13 9.38 3.74
N VAL A 67 4.11 8.74 4.40
CA VAL A 67 4.11 8.57 5.86
C VAL A 67 5.08 9.55 6.51
N SER A 68 4.53 10.56 7.20
CA SER A 68 5.27 11.44 8.09
C SER A 68 4.84 11.20 9.53
N GLY A 69 5.80 11.19 10.47
CA GLY A 69 5.53 11.00 11.89
C GLY A 69 5.03 9.59 12.22
N ALA A 70 4.03 9.47 13.10
CA ALA A 70 3.58 8.18 13.58
C ALA A 70 2.50 7.53 12.67
N ALA A 71 2.73 6.27 12.33
CA ALA A 71 1.75 5.33 11.80
C ALA A 71 1.56 4.21 12.83
N SER A 72 0.45 4.19 13.57
CA SER A 72 0.28 3.33 14.73
C SER A 72 -0.96 2.46 14.65
N GLY A 73 -0.85 1.20 15.03
CA GLY A 73 -1.94 0.23 15.04
C GLY A 73 -2.59 0.10 13.66
N ALA A 74 -3.91 0.32 13.58
CA ALA A 74 -4.64 0.33 12.32
C ALA A 74 -4.06 1.32 11.30
N GLY A 75 -3.49 2.45 11.76
CA GLY A 75 -2.83 3.44 10.90
C GLY A 75 -1.58 2.89 10.20
N ALA A 76 -0.75 2.11 10.92
CA ALA A 76 0.38 1.41 10.31
C ALA A 76 -0.12 0.39 9.27
N SER A 77 -1.17 -0.36 9.60
CA SER A 77 -1.74 -1.34 8.67
C SER A 77 -2.30 -0.67 7.41
N ILE A 78 -2.98 0.48 7.52
CA ILE A 78 -3.46 1.28 6.36
C ILE A 78 -2.30 1.63 5.42
N ALA A 79 -1.20 2.16 5.97
CA ALA A 79 -0.02 2.48 5.16
C ALA A 79 0.52 1.24 4.43
N LEU A 80 0.67 0.12 5.15
CA LEU A 80 1.25 -1.12 4.62
C LEU A 80 0.31 -1.88 3.67
N LEU A 81 -0.96 -1.53 3.60
CA LEU A 81 -1.91 -2.06 2.61
C LEU A 81 -1.85 -1.30 1.28
N CYS A 82 -1.22 -0.14 1.23
CA CYS A 82 -0.95 0.57 -0.01
C CYS A 82 0.07 -0.17 -0.88
N ASP A 83 0.05 0.09 -2.18
CA ASP A 83 0.95 -0.58 -3.13
C ASP A 83 2.40 -0.11 -2.98
N ILE A 84 2.61 1.18 -2.67
CA ILE A 84 3.91 1.80 -2.44
C ILE A 84 3.84 2.62 -1.15
N VAL A 85 4.85 2.46 -0.29
CA VAL A 85 4.96 3.27 0.93
C VAL A 85 6.28 4.02 0.90
N VAL A 86 6.20 5.35 1.00
CA VAL A 86 7.34 6.24 1.20
C VAL A 86 7.18 6.91 2.55
N ALA A 87 8.24 6.95 3.34
CA ALA A 87 8.20 7.54 4.67
C ALA A 87 9.33 8.56 4.87
N SER A 88 9.14 9.49 5.80
CA SER A 88 10.26 10.23 6.36
C SER A 88 11.14 9.29 7.20
N LYS A 89 12.46 9.52 7.25
CA LYS A 89 13.38 8.67 8.03
C LYS A 89 13.01 8.58 9.51
N ASP A 90 12.47 9.67 10.06
CA ASP A 90 11.99 9.79 11.43
C ASP A 90 10.56 9.28 11.66
N ALA A 91 9.86 8.86 10.61
CA ALA A 91 8.54 8.23 10.73
C ALA A 91 8.63 6.99 11.62
N ARG A 92 7.52 6.62 12.25
CA ARG A 92 7.48 5.49 13.20
C ARG A 92 6.31 4.59 12.89
N PHE A 93 6.61 3.34 12.55
CA PHE A 93 5.62 2.27 12.40
C PHE A 93 5.51 1.51 13.71
N ILE A 94 4.31 1.46 14.31
CA ILE A 94 4.13 0.93 15.67
C ILE A 94 2.96 -0.05 15.68
N GLN A 95 3.18 -1.23 16.33
CA GLN A 95 2.13 -2.25 16.55
C GLN A 95 1.80 -2.36 18.06
N PRO A 96 1.02 -1.42 18.65
CA PRO A 96 0.89 -1.32 20.09
C PRO A 96 -0.17 -2.26 20.70
N PHE A 97 -0.76 -3.15 19.92
CA PHE A 97 -1.94 -3.94 20.25
C PHE A 97 -1.79 -4.80 21.52
N LEU A 98 -0.63 -5.44 21.70
CA LEU A 98 -0.40 -6.32 22.85
C LEU A 98 -0.41 -5.58 24.18
N LYS A 99 -0.05 -4.28 24.18
CA LYS A 99 -0.16 -3.42 25.37
C LYS A 99 -1.60 -3.20 25.81
N LEU A 100 -2.56 -3.46 24.91
CA LEU A 100 -4.00 -3.41 25.16
C LEU A 100 -4.62 -4.81 25.33
N GLY A 101 -3.80 -5.89 25.33
CA GLY A 101 -4.29 -7.27 25.36
C GLY A 101 -4.96 -7.72 24.05
N LEU A 102 -4.65 -7.06 22.94
CA LEU A 102 -5.23 -7.33 21.61
C LEU A 102 -4.16 -7.81 20.63
N ILE A 103 -4.60 -8.38 19.52
CA ILE A 103 -3.75 -8.71 18.36
C ILE A 103 -3.85 -7.60 17.31
N PRO A 104 -2.85 -7.43 16.41
CA PRO A 104 -2.96 -6.49 15.29
C PRO A 104 -4.17 -6.79 14.40
N ASP A 105 -4.88 -5.75 14.03
CA ASP A 105 -6.03 -5.76 13.13
C ASP A 105 -5.68 -5.15 11.75
N MET A 106 -6.68 -4.83 10.93
CA MET A 106 -6.51 -4.27 9.57
C MET A 106 -5.52 -5.07 8.71
N GLY A 107 -5.37 -6.37 8.98
CA GLY A 107 -4.45 -7.23 8.26
C GLY A 107 -2.99 -7.14 8.70
N GLY A 108 -2.66 -6.49 9.83
CA GLY A 108 -1.29 -6.36 10.33
C GLY A 108 -0.58 -7.70 10.51
N THR A 109 -1.26 -8.70 11.08
CA THR A 109 -0.70 -10.07 11.23
C THR A 109 -0.54 -10.81 9.89
N TRP A 110 -1.21 -10.37 8.83
CA TRP A 110 -1.11 -10.96 7.50
C TRP A 110 -0.02 -10.27 6.66
N VAL A 111 0.07 -8.93 6.69
CA VAL A 111 0.95 -8.16 5.82
C VAL A 111 2.40 -8.15 6.32
N LEU A 112 2.61 -7.97 7.65
CA LEU A 112 3.96 -7.86 8.21
C LEU A 112 4.85 -9.07 7.89
N PRO A 113 4.45 -10.34 8.15
CA PRO A 113 5.32 -11.48 7.85
C PRO A 113 5.61 -11.63 6.36
N ARG A 114 4.74 -11.13 5.48
CA ARG A 114 4.94 -11.14 4.03
C ARG A 114 5.94 -10.11 3.55
N LEU A 115 6.02 -8.97 4.23
CA LEU A 115 6.97 -7.90 3.88
C LEU A 115 8.35 -8.15 4.48
N ILE A 116 8.44 -8.48 5.77
CA ILE A 116 9.71 -8.50 6.51
C ILE A 116 10.10 -9.90 7.04
N GLY A 117 9.36 -10.92 6.67
CA GLY A 117 9.55 -12.28 7.16
C GLY A 117 9.08 -12.46 8.62
N GLU A 118 8.93 -13.74 9.03
CA GLU A 118 8.33 -14.07 10.32
C GLU A 118 9.13 -13.57 11.54
N ALA A 119 10.46 -13.63 11.48
CA ALA A 119 11.28 -13.28 12.63
C ALA A 119 11.11 -11.79 13.01
N ARG A 120 11.26 -10.88 12.03
CA ARG A 120 11.07 -9.44 12.26
C ARG A 120 9.62 -9.10 12.58
N ALA A 121 8.66 -9.72 11.89
CA ALA A 121 7.24 -9.50 12.15
C ALA A 121 6.86 -9.89 13.58
N ARG A 122 7.32 -11.03 14.09
CA ARG A 122 7.12 -11.45 15.48
C ARG A 122 7.73 -10.45 16.46
N GLY A 123 8.97 -10.02 16.24
CA GLY A 123 9.63 -9.01 17.05
C GLY A 123 8.82 -7.71 17.10
N ALA A 124 8.47 -7.15 15.94
CA ALA A 124 7.70 -5.92 15.83
C ALA A 124 6.34 -5.99 16.54
N ILE A 125 5.62 -7.12 16.39
CA ILE A 125 4.30 -7.29 16.98
C ILE A 125 4.39 -7.56 18.50
N LEU A 126 5.27 -8.49 18.91
CA LEU A 126 5.31 -8.96 20.30
C LEU A 126 5.93 -7.93 21.25
N LEU A 127 6.91 -7.15 20.79
CA LEU A 127 7.54 -6.09 21.58
C LEU A 127 6.77 -4.77 21.47
N GLY A 128 6.20 -4.47 20.30
CA GLY A 128 5.47 -3.24 20.04
C GLY A 128 6.36 -1.99 20.06
N ASP A 129 7.66 -2.16 19.78
CA ASP A 129 8.61 -1.08 19.66
C ASP A 129 8.42 -0.35 18.33
N PRO A 130 8.67 0.96 18.26
CA PRO A 130 8.61 1.71 17.02
C PRO A 130 9.73 1.27 16.07
N ILE A 131 9.37 1.00 14.81
CA ILE A 131 10.30 0.83 13.69
C ILE A 131 10.39 2.19 13.01
N ASN A 132 11.57 2.81 12.96
CA ASN A 132 11.74 4.09 12.25
C ASN A 132 11.70 3.90 10.73
N GLY A 133 11.55 5.00 9.97
CA GLY A 133 11.39 4.95 8.52
C GLY A 133 12.61 4.36 7.82
N GLU A 134 13.83 4.68 8.27
CA GLU A 134 15.08 4.16 7.70
C GLU A 134 15.18 2.65 7.92
N GLU A 135 14.96 2.18 9.14
CA GLU A 135 14.92 0.76 9.47
C GLU A 135 13.79 0.01 8.73
N ALA A 136 12.63 0.65 8.56
CA ALA A 136 11.52 0.10 7.80
C ALA A 136 11.88 -0.13 6.33
N ALA A 137 12.62 0.78 5.71
CA ALA A 137 13.13 0.64 4.35
C ALA A 137 14.20 -0.48 4.26
N ASP A 138 15.13 -0.52 5.20
CA ASP A 138 16.19 -1.54 5.26
C ASP A 138 15.63 -2.96 5.48
N TRP A 139 14.53 -3.08 6.19
CA TRP A 139 13.85 -4.36 6.41
C TRP A 139 12.99 -4.80 5.21
N GLY A 140 12.72 -3.90 4.27
CA GLY A 140 11.76 -4.14 3.19
C GLY A 140 10.29 -4.00 3.63
N LEU A 141 10.04 -3.36 4.77
CA LEU A 141 8.70 -3.06 5.23
C LEU A 141 8.02 -2.01 4.34
N ILE A 142 8.82 -1.04 3.86
CA ILE A 142 8.39 0.04 2.96
C ILE A 142 9.32 0.14 1.74
N TRP A 143 8.87 0.84 0.72
CA TRP A 143 9.64 1.03 -0.51
C TRP A 143 10.87 1.92 -0.30
N LYS A 144 10.71 3.07 0.39
CA LYS A 144 11.76 4.07 0.53
C LYS A 144 11.56 4.95 1.75
N ALA A 145 12.67 5.34 2.39
CA ALA A 145 12.73 6.40 3.38
C ALA A 145 13.57 7.57 2.85
N VAL A 146 13.13 8.81 3.13
CA VAL A 146 13.79 10.05 2.71
C VAL A 146 13.80 11.04 3.86
N GLU A 147 14.55 12.14 3.73
CA GLU A 147 14.42 13.24 4.68
C GLU A 147 12.99 13.80 4.64
N LYS A 148 12.52 14.35 5.77
CA LYS A 148 11.13 14.81 5.91
C LYS A 148 10.79 15.87 4.86
N GLU A 149 11.73 16.74 4.56
CA GLU A 149 11.60 17.83 3.60
C GLU A 149 11.46 17.34 2.15
N ASP A 150 12.00 16.16 1.86
CA ASP A 150 11.97 15.56 0.51
C ASP A 150 10.77 14.63 0.29
N LEU A 151 9.98 14.37 1.33
CA LEU A 151 8.93 13.35 1.28
C LEU A 151 7.87 13.65 0.21
N GLU A 152 7.33 14.87 0.22
CA GLU A 152 6.27 15.28 -0.72
C GLU A 152 6.79 15.23 -2.17
N ALA A 153 7.95 15.83 -2.44
CA ALA A 153 8.56 15.83 -3.77
C ALA A 153 8.87 14.40 -4.28
N THR A 154 9.30 13.50 -3.37
CA THR A 154 9.56 12.09 -3.73
C THR A 154 8.27 11.35 -4.08
N VAL A 155 7.20 11.59 -3.33
CA VAL A 155 5.88 10.97 -3.58
C VAL A 155 5.30 11.46 -4.90
N ASP A 156 5.40 12.76 -5.19
CA ASP A 156 4.95 13.37 -6.44
C ASP A 156 5.71 12.82 -7.64
N GLU A 157 7.04 12.71 -7.55
CA GLU A 157 7.86 12.08 -8.60
C GLU A 157 7.41 10.63 -8.88
N ILE A 158 7.14 9.86 -7.83
CA ILE A 158 6.65 8.47 -7.96
C ILE A 158 5.29 8.46 -8.66
N ALA A 159 4.37 9.34 -8.24
CA ALA A 159 3.05 9.43 -8.84
C ALA A 159 3.12 9.82 -10.33
N GLU A 160 3.92 10.82 -10.69
CA GLU A 160 4.14 11.22 -12.08
C GLU A 160 4.70 10.07 -12.93
N ARG A 161 5.67 9.32 -12.41
CA ARG A 161 6.24 8.14 -13.11
C ARG A 161 5.20 7.05 -13.31
N ILE A 162 4.30 6.83 -12.37
CA ILE A 162 3.20 5.88 -12.51
C ILE A 162 2.22 6.34 -13.58
N CYS A 163 1.85 7.63 -13.60
CA CYS A 163 0.94 8.22 -14.58
C CYS A 163 1.48 8.17 -16.04
N GLN A 164 2.78 8.00 -16.24
CA GLN A 164 3.37 7.77 -17.54
C GLN A 164 3.13 6.36 -18.09
N ASN A 165 2.69 5.43 -17.26
CA ASN A 165 2.42 4.04 -17.66
C ASN A 165 0.95 3.85 -18.08
N SER A 166 0.64 2.71 -18.65
CA SER A 166 -0.75 2.33 -18.89
C SER A 166 -1.49 2.07 -17.60
N LYS A 167 -2.54 2.85 -17.30
CA LYS A 167 -3.43 2.60 -16.14
C LYS A 167 -3.91 1.15 -16.10
N GLN A 168 -4.32 0.60 -17.24
CA GLN A 168 -4.76 -0.79 -17.33
C GLN A 168 -3.66 -1.79 -16.99
N ALA A 169 -2.39 -1.51 -17.38
CA ALA A 169 -1.26 -2.36 -17.05
C ALA A 169 -0.92 -2.28 -15.55
N CYS A 170 -0.97 -1.09 -14.94
CA CYS A 170 -0.78 -0.90 -13.51
C CYS A 170 -1.83 -1.67 -12.69
N SER A 171 -3.12 -1.49 -13.01
CA SER A 171 -4.22 -2.20 -12.37
C SER A 171 -4.09 -3.73 -12.52
N ALA A 172 -3.77 -4.21 -13.73
CA ALA A 172 -3.57 -5.64 -13.98
C ALA A 172 -2.38 -6.20 -13.20
N THR A 173 -1.27 -5.48 -13.13
CA THR A 173 -0.08 -5.88 -12.36
C THR A 173 -0.40 -5.99 -10.88
N LYS A 174 -1.07 -5.00 -10.31
CA LYS A 174 -1.53 -5.01 -8.92
C LYS A 174 -2.44 -6.22 -8.65
N ALA A 175 -3.44 -6.45 -9.48
CA ALA A 175 -4.39 -7.55 -9.32
C ALA A 175 -3.72 -8.94 -9.38
N ILE A 176 -2.75 -9.13 -10.28
CA ILE A 176 -2.07 -10.42 -10.43
C ILE A 176 -1.08 -10.66 -9.28
N MET A 177 -0.38 -9.63 -8.81
CA MET A 177 0.53 -9.71 -7.67
C MET A 177 -0.22 -10.03 -6.37
N HIS A 178 -1.40 -9.45 -6.13
CA HIS A 178 -2.22 -9.77 -4.97
C HIS A 178 -2.64 -11.24 -4.91
N GLY A 179 -2.83 -11.89 -6.05
CA GLY A 179 -3.18 -13.30 -6.14
C GLY A 179 -1.99 -14.27 -6.10
N SER A 180 -0.76 -13.79 -6.21
CA SER A 180 0.43 -14.61 -6.41
C SER A 180 0.71 -15.60 -5.28
N SER A 181 0.42 -15.22 -4.03
CA SER A 181 0.63 -16.07 -2.85
C SER A 181 -0.45 -17.14 -2.63
N SER A 182 -1.52 -17.14 -3.42
CA SER A 182 -2.67 -18.04 -3.27
C SER A 182 -2.82 -19.08 -4.38
N CYS A 183 -1.87 -19.13 -5.33
CA CYS A 183 -1.91 -20.10 -6.44
C CYS A 183 -0.51 -20.64 -6.72
N GLY A 184 -0.43 -21.79 -7.42
CA GLY A 184 0.82 -22.34 -7.94
C GLY A 184 1.38 -21.55 -9.11
N LEU A 185 2.67 -21.72 -9.39
CA LEU A 185 3.36 -21.00 -10.48
C LEU A 185 2.72 -21.26 -11.85
N GLU A 186 2.29 -22.49 -12.12
CA GLU A 186 1.65 -22.84 -13.39
C GLU A 186 0.33 -22.08 -13.59
N ASP A 187 -0.52 -22.03 -12.57
CA ASP A 187 -1.78 -21.27 -12.61
C ASP A 187 -1.49 -19.76 -12.74
N HIS A 188 -0.41 -19.30 -12.12
CA HIS A 188 0.02 -17.90 -12.22
C HIS A 188 0.40 -17.55 -13.67
N PHE A 189 1.16 -18.39 -14.36
CA PHE A 189 1.49 -18.19 -15.78
C PHE A 189 0.25 -18.13 -16.68
N VAL A 190 -0.77 -18.95 -16.41
CA VAL A 190 -2.05 -18.87 -17.15
C VAL A 190 -2.69 -17.50 -16.98
N ARG A 191 -2.69 -16.94 -15.76
CA ARG A 191 -3.22 -15.59 -15.49
C ARG A 191 -2.38 -14.51 -16.18
N GLU A 192 -1.05 -14.60 -16.11
CA GLU A 192 -0.14 -13.68 -16.81
C GLU A 192 -0.43 -13.67 -18.32
N ALA A 193 -0.53 -14.84 -18.95
CA ALA A 193 -0.84 -14.95 -20.38
C ALA A 193 -2.17 -14.27 -20.75
N GLN A 194 -3.20 -14.43 -19.91
CA GLN A 194 -4.51 -13.80 -20.12
C GLN A 194 -4.43 -12.26 -20.04
N PHE A 195 -3.70 -11.73 -19.03
CA PHE A 195 -3.49 -10.29 -18.89
C PHE A 195 -2.65 -9.74 -20.05
N GLN A 196 -1.52 -10.38 -20.39
CA GLN A 196 -0.67 -9.98 -21.51
C GLN A 196 -1.41 -10.01 -22.84
N GLY A 197 -2.23 -11.02 -23.06
CA GLY A 197 -3.05 -11.12 -24.29
C GLY A 197 -4.05 -9.96 -24.43
N ARG A 198 -4.61 -9.45 -23.32
CA ARG A 198 -5.50 -8.28 -23.33
C ARG A 198 -4.71 -6.98 -23.53
N LEU A 199 -3.66 -6.77 -22.74
CA LEU A 199 -2.85 -5.55 -22.75
C LEU A 199 -2.10 -5.38 -24.09
N GLY A 200 -1.63 -6.48 -24.70
CA GLY A 200 -0.96 -6.46 -26.01
C GLY A 200 -1.84 -6.04 -27.18
N ARG A 201 -3.17 -5.98 -26.99
CA ARG A 201 -4.11 -5.45 -27.99
C ARG A 201 -4.44 -3.97 -27.77
N SER A 202 -4.00 -3.38 -26.66
CA SER A 202 -4.30 -1.98 -26.32
C SER A 202 -3.59 -0.99 -27.26
N ASP A 203 -4.18 0.19 -27.44
CA ASP A 203 -3.57 1.26 -28.23
C ASP A 203 -2.32 1.81 -27.55
N PHE A 204 -2.26 1.78 -26.21
CA PHE A 204 -1.06 2.16 -25.47
C PHE A 204 0.12 1.27 -25.86
N TYR A 205 -0.05 -0.06 -25.88
CA TYR A 205 0.99 -1.00 -26.26
C TYR A 205 1.47 -0.77 -27.70
N LYS A 206 0.53 -0.64 -28.66
CA LYS A 206 0.87 -0.38 -30.07
C LYS A 206 1.68 0.90 -30.23
N ALA A 207 1.26 1.99 -29.56
CA ALA A 207 1.98 3.26 -29.57
C ALA A 207 3.35 3.16 -28.91
N ALA A 208 3.47 2.41 -27.79
CA ALA A 208 4.74 2.19 -27.12
C ALA A 208 5.75 1.43 -27.98
N VAL A 209 5.31 0.38 -28.66
CA VAL A 209 6.13 -0.40 -29.63
C VAL A 209 6.61 0.48 -30.77
N LYS A 210 5.71 1.31 -31.33
CA LYS A 210 6.06 2.25 -32.40
C LYS A 210 7.16 3.22 -31.94
N ARG A 211 6.98 3.86 -30.80
CA ARG A 211 7.99 4.79 -30.20
C ARG A 211 9.33 4.11 -29.97
N PHE A 212 9.34 2.84 -29.52
CA PHE A 212 10.57 2.09 -29.29
C PHE A 212 11.39 1.92 -30.58
N PHE A 213 10.74 1.55 -31.68
CA PHE A 213 11.44 1.38 -32.98
C PHE A 213 11.85 2.72 -33.59
N GLU A 214 11.09 3.80 -33.42
CA GLU A 214 11.46 5.14 -33.87
C GLU A 214 12.74 5.65 -33.19
N LYS A 215 12.83 5.51 -31.85
CA LYS A 215 14.04 5.85 -31.07
C LYS A 215 15.26 5.06 -31.51
N LYS A 216 15.10 3.78 -31.84
CA LYS A 216 16.19 2.92 -32.28
C LYS A 216 16.73 3.28 -33.67
N ARG A 217 15.89 3.83 -34.56
CA ARG A 217 16.33 4.34 -35.86
C ARG A 217 17.18 5.60 -35.70
N VAL A 218 16.75 6.55 -34.89
CA VAL A 218 17.49 7.81 -34.63
C VAL A 218 18.82 7.58 -33.93
N ALA A 219 18.97 6.53 -33.17
CA ALA A 219 20.23 6.19 -32.47
C ALA A 219 21.26 5.46 -33.36
N ASN A 220 20.86 4.97 -34.52
CA ASN A 220 21.71 4.26 -35.49
C ASN A 220 22.06 5.10 -36.75
N ASP A 221 21.49 6.30 -36.88
CA ASP A 221 21.84 7.34 -37.86
C ASP A 221 22.78 8.39 -37.22
#